data_37e9b34375398a5ddb9926bc7adf2d73
#
_entry.id   37e9b34375398a5ddb9926bc7adf2d73
#
_cell.length_a   1.000
_cell.length_b   1.000
_cell.length_c   1.000
_cell.angle_alpha   90.00
_cell.angle_beta   90.00
_cell.angle_gamma   90.00
#
_symmetry.space_group_name_H-M   'P 1'
#
loop_
_entity.id
_entity.type
_entity.pdbx_description
1 polymer ?
#
loop_
_entity_poly.entity_id
_entity_poly.type
_entity_poly.pdbx_seq_one_letter_code
_entity_poly.pdbx_strand_id
1 'polypeptide(L)'
;FLRVFVIKKFMNRIFAITGTGAEKNPKVEPIDIFWSKAIDEIPSLAQDHQIRSIGIDEETTGLIIDFIKGGEKVGTFSLPWIMESENLPMTKKGLPIILLAYDGKPELIVQVTEIIETTFGQIDSDITSIDGPPVRDPEVWIPLHRDYWNGILTEYNRVCSDDMPVIVEKFKLVYKCNFFKLLP
;
A
#
# COMPACT_ATOMS: atom_id res chain seq x y z
N PHE A 1 -33.48 -9.27 3.83
CA PHE A 1 -32.13 -9.83 3.55
C PHE A 1 -31.51 -9.29 2.25
N LEU A 2 -32.30 -8.71 1.34
CA LEU A 2 -31.78 -8.20 0.03
C LEU A 2 -31.22 -6.76 0.09
N ARG A 3 -31.50 -5.99 1.15
CA ARG A 3 -31.11 -4.57 1.23
C ARG A 3 -29.65 -4.31 1.61
N VAL A 4 -28.99 -5.26 2.26
CA VAL A 4 -27.58 -5.08 2.71
C VAL A 4 -26.59 -5.27 1.56
N PHE A 5 -26.94 -6.06 0.54
CA PHE A 5 -26.08 -6.30 -0.62
C PHE A 5 -26.02 -5.12 -1.61
N VAL A 6 -27.05 -4.28 -1.65
CA VAL A 6 -27.16 -3.18 -2.63
C VAL A 6 -26.31 -1.97 -2.26
N ILE A 7 -26.11 -1.70 -0.95
CA ILE A 7 -25.33 -0.54 -0.49
C ILE A 7 -23.81 -0.76 -0.69
N LYS A 8 -23.35 -2.02 -0.67
CA LYS A 8 -21.93 -2.34 -0.90
C LYS A 8 -21.46 -2.18 -2.36
N LYS A 9 -22.38 -1.97 -3.31
CA LYS A 9 -22.09 -1.89 -4.73
C LYS A 9 -21.65 -0.50 -5.22
N PHE A 10 -21.65 0.51 -4.33
CA PHE A 10 -21.36 1.90 -4.67
C PHE A 10 -19.98 2.42 -4.22
N MET A 11 -19.21 1.64 -3.47
CA MET A 11 -17.83 2.03 -3.15
C MET A 11 -16.89 1.49 -4.22
N ASN A 12 -16.15 2.38 -4.88
CA ASN A 12 -15.17 2.00 -5.86
C ASN A 12 -13.99 1.30 -5.18
N ARG A 13 -13.83 0.03 -5.50
CA ARG A 13 -12.69 -0.78 -5.12
C ARG A 13 -11.66 -0.71 -6.23
N ILE A 14 -10.48 -0.25 -5.90
CA ILE A 14 -9.39 -0.10 -6.85
C ILE A 14 -8.27 -1.05 -6.47
N PHE A 15 -7.99 -2.02 -7.33
CA PHE A 15 -6.84 -2.88 -7.19
C PHE A 15 -5.62 -2.17 -7.78
N ALA A 16 -4.77 -1.61 -6.91
CA ALA A 16 -3.50 -0.99 -7.28
C ALA A 16 -2.34 -1.94 -6.92
N ILE A 17 -2.35 -3.12 -7.50
CA ILE A 17 -1.32 -4.14 -7.29
C ILE A 17 -0.24 -3.92 -8.33
N THR A 18 0.76 -3.15 -7.93
CA THR A 18 1.94 -2.85 -8.74
C THR A 18 3.15 -3.50 -8.08
N GLY A 19 4.00 -4.13 -8.86
CA GLY A 19 5.23 -4.71 -8.37
C GLY A 19 5.36 -6.21 -8.62
N THR A 20 6.56 -6.68 -8.42
CA THR A 20 6.96 -8.07 -8.60
C THR A 20 6.98 -8.78 -7.26
N GLY A 21 6.58 -10.02 -7.19
CA GLY A 21 6.80 -10.88 -6.04
C GLY A 21 5.62 -11.06 -5.09
N ALA A 22 4.79 -10.06 -4.85
CA ALA A 22 3.57 -10.25 -4.07
C ALA A 22 2.51 -11.01 -4.88
N GLU A 23 1.62 -11.70 -4.18
CA GLU A 23 0.50 -12.42 -4.81
C GLU A 23 -0.33 -11.46 -5.65
N LYS A 24 -0.36 -11.69 -6.97
CA LYS A 24 -1.14 -10.87 -7.92
C LYS A 24 -2.61 -11.27 -7.98
N ASN A 25 -3.01 -12.35 -7.27
CA ASN A 25 -4.39 -12.83 -7.20
C ASN A 25 -5.01 -12.54 -5.83
N PRO A 26 -5.49 -11.31 -5.59
CA PRO A 26 -6.11 -10.97 -4.32
C PRO A 26 -7.32 -11.85 -4.04
N LYS A 27 -7.46 -12.29 -2.80
CA LYS A 27 -8.58 -13.14 -2.36
C LYS A 27 -9.80 -12.26 -2.09
N VAL A 28 -10.66 -12.10 -3.09
CA VAL A 28 -11.77 -11.13 -3.10
C VAL A 28 -12.73 -11.33 -1.93
N GLU A 29 -13.19 -12.58 -1.67
CA GLU A 29 -14.12 -12.85 -0.59
C GLU A 29 -13.55 -12.51 0.80
N PRO A 30 -12.34 -12.94 1.19
CA PRO A 30 -11.71 -12.50 2.42
C PRO A 30 -11.55 -10.98 2.52
N ILE A 31 -11.22 -10.30 1.43
CA ILE A 31 -11.09 -8.84 1.39
C ILE A 31 -12.43 -8.16 1.68
N ASP A 32 -13.52 -8.65 1.08
CA ASP A 32 -14.87 -8.10 1.30
C ASP A 32 -15.34 -8.29 2.74
N ILE A 33 -15.07 -9.44 3.33
CA ILE A 33 -15.38 -9.72 4.74
C ILE A 33 -14.57 -8.82 5.65
N PHE A 34 -13.26 -8.69 5.39
CA PHE A 34 -12.36 -7.84 6.17
C PHE A 34 -12.78 -6.37 6.13
N TRP A 35 -13.04 -5.85 4.92
CA TRP A 35 -13.52 -4.49 4.72
C TRP A 35 -14.85 -4.23 5.42
N SER A 36 -15.80 -5.16 5.31
CA SER A 36 -17.10 -5.04 5.98
C SER A 36 -16.96 -4.92 7.49
N LYS A 37 -16.11 -5.75 8.10
CA LYS A 37 -15.85 -5.68 9.55
C LYS A 37 -15.19 -4.35 9.93
N ALA A 38 -14.24 -3.89 9.12
CA ALA A 38 -13.56 -2.62 9.38
C ALA A 38 -14.53 -1.42 9.35
N ILE A 39 -15.44 -1.35 8.38
CA ILE A 39 -16.42 -0.25 8.31
C ILE A 39 -17.53 -0.38 9.37
N ASP A 40 -17.86 -1.59 9.81
CA ASP A 40 -18.80 -1.79 10.93
C ASP A 40 -18.20 -1.26 12.26
N GLU A 41 -16.88 -1.47 12.46
CA GLU A 41 -16.17 -0.97 13.65
C GLU A 41 -15.77 0.52 13.52
N ILE A 42 -15.45 0.99 12.31
CA ILE A 42 -14.97 2.34 12.01
C ILE A 42 -15.75 2.90 10.81
N PRO A 43 -16.99 3.41 11.02
CA PRO A 43 -17.85 3.86 9.93
C PRO A 43 -17.24 4.98 9.05
N SER A 44 -16.31 5.76 9.57
CA SER A 44 -15.61 6.80 8.81
C SER A 44 -14.71 6.26 7.69
N LEU A 45 -14.42 4.94 7.66
CA LEU A 45 -13.72 4.29 6.56
C LEU A 45 -14.63 3.99 5.35
N ALA A 46 -15.96 4.12 5.50
CA ALA A 46 -16.93 3.77 4.45
C ALA A 46 -16.84 4.73 3.24
N GLN A 47 -15.79 4.60 2.44
CA GLN A 47 -15.50 5.39 1.24
C GLN A 47 -14.76 4.54 0.20
N ASP A 48 -14.43 5.14 -0.95
CA ASP A 48 -13.56 4.51 -1.93
C ASP A 48 -12.23 4.13 -1.28
N HIS A 49 -11.67 2.99 -1.63
CA HIS A 49 -10.44 2.48 -1.07
C HIS A 49 -9.60 1.76 -2.12
N GLN A 50 -8.32 1.68 -1.87
CA GLN A 50 -7.40 0.89 -2.68
C GLN A 50 -7.04 -0.43 -1.98
N ILE A 51 -6.66 -1.41 -2.79
CA ILE A 51 -6.13 -2.70 -2.35
C ILE A 51 -4.75 -2.82 -2.97
N ARG A 52 -3.72 -3.00 -2.14
CA ARG A 52 -2.33 -3.03 -2.59
C ARG A 52 -1.57 -4.21 -2.01
N SER A 53 -0.67 -4.76 -2.80
CA SER A 53 0.43 -5.59 -2.30
C SER A 53 1.55 -4.71 -1.76
N ILE A 54 2.40 -5.26 -0.90
CA ILE A 54 3.60 -4.62 -0.37
C ILE A 54 4.70 -5.67 -0.21
N GLY A 55 5.97 -5.28 -0.38
CA GLY A 55 7.10 -6.21 -0.40
C GLY A 55 7.27 -6.92 -1.74
N ILE A 56 8.36 -7.65 -1.88
CA ILE A 56 8.78 -8.33 -3.12
C ILE A 56 8.66 -9.85 -3.05
N ASP A 57 8.61 -10.40 -1.84
CA ASP A 57 8.47 -11.83 -1.54
C ASP A 57 7.74 -12.01 -0.21
N GLU A 58 7.57 -13.25 0.23
CA GLU A 58 6.84 -13.59 1.46
C GLU A 58 7.53 -13.03 2.71
N GLU A 59 8.85 -13.16 2.78
CA GLU A 59 9.66 -12.70 3.92
C GLU A 59 9.61 -11.18 4.06
N THR A 60 9.90 -10.44 2.99
CA THR A 60 9.87 -8.97 3.00
C THR A 60 8.47 -8.43 3.21
N THR A 61 7.44 -9.07 2.66
CA THR A 61 6.04 -8.71 2.91
C THR A 61 5.70 -8.84 4.40
N GLY A 62 6.08 -9.95 5.03
CA GLY A 62 5.87 -10.18 6.46
C GLY A 62 6.56 -9.13 7.32
N LEU A 63 7.85 -8.87 7.07
CA LEU A 63 8.63 -7.85 7.78
C LEU A 63 8.02 -6.45 7.67
N ILE A 64 7.62 -6.04 6.46
CA ILE A 64 7.01 -4.72 6.24
C ILE A 64 5.69 -4.60 6.99
N ILE A 65 4.85 -5.63 6.95
CA ILE A 65 3.59 -5.68 7.70
C ILE A 65 3.84 -5.54 9.20
N ASP A 66 4.85 -6.23 9.74
CA ASP A 66 5.20 -6.14 11.16
C ASP A 66 5.73 -4.75 11.55
N PHE A 67 6.56 -4.11 10.71
CA PHE A 67 6.98 -2.72 10.92
C PHE A 67 5.80 -1.75 10.92
N ILE A 68 4.79 -1.95 10.06
CA ILE A 68 3.57 -1.14 10.07
C ILE A 68 2.76 -1.39 11.35
N LYS A 69 2.62 -2.65 11.77
CA LYS A 69 1.93 -3.02 13.03
C LYS A 69 2.60 -2.41 14.25
N GLY A 70 3.93 -2.34 14.25
CA GLY A 70 4.75 -1.74 15.30
C GLY A 70 4.82 -0.21 15.26
N GLY A 71 4.28 0.42 14.21
CA GLY A 71 4.38 1.86 14.02
C GLY A 71 5.78 2.33 13.59
N GLU A 72 6.62 1.41 13.15
CA GLU A 72 7.98 1.70 12.70
C GLU A 72 8.05 2.08 11.22
N LYS A 73 7.12 1.59 10.38
CA LYS A 73 6.93 2.06 9.01
C LYS A 73 5.61 2.82 8.95
N VAL A 74 5.70 4.10 8.59
CA VAL A 74 4.58 5.03 8.58
C VAL A 74 4.33 5.68 7.22
N GLY A 75 4.92 5.13 6.17
CA GLY A 75 4.74 5.60 4.81
C GLY A 75 5.23 4.62 3.77
N THR A 76 4.94 4.94 2.52
CA THR A 76 5.37 4.21 1.33
C THR A 76 5.55 5.17 0.17
N PHE A 77 5.96 4.63 -0.97
CA PHE A 77 6.29 5.40 -2.16
C PHE A 77 5.54 4.81 -3.35
N SER A 78 5.01 5.67 -4.22
CA SER A 78 4.42 5.26 -5.48
C SER A 78 5.02 6.04 -6.65
N LEU A 79 4.95 5.43 -7.83
CA LEU A 79 5.52 5.99 -9.06
C LEU A 79 4.38 6.47 -9.95
N PRO A 80 4.22 7.81 -10.15
CA PRO A 80 3.22 8.37 -11.06
C PRO A 80 3.23 7.75 -12.45
N TRP A 81 4.42 7.47 -12.98
CA TRP A 81 4.57 6.87 -14.30
C TRP A 81 3.88 5.50 -14.45
N ILE A 82 3.91 4.68 -13.39
CA ILE A 82 3.20 3.39 -13.37
C ILE A 82 1.70 3.63 -13.19
N MET A 83 1.32 4.51 -12.27
CA MET A 83 -0.08 4.83 -12.00
C MET A 83 -0.79 5.31 -13.28
N GLU A 84 -0.15 6.21 -14.03
CA GLU A 84 -0.66 6.70 -15.32
C GLU A 84 -0.77 5.60 -16.37
N SER A 85 0.29 4.77 -16.51
CA SER A 85 0.31 3.69 -17.50
C SER A 85 -0.77 2.63 -17.26
N GLU A 86 -1.09 2.38 -15.98
CA GLU A 86 -2.08 1.40 -15.56
C GLU A 86 -3.51 2.01 -15.38
N ASN A 87 -3.69 3.30 -15.71
CA ASN A 87 -4.93 4.04 -15.47
C ASN A 87 -5.41 3.94 -14.00
N LEU A 88 -4.48 3.91 -13.06
CA LEU A 88 -4.79 3.90 -11.64
C LEU A 88 -4.97 5.33 -11.13
N PRO A 89 -5.99 5.59 -10.31
CA PRO A 89 -6.16 6.90 -9.72
C PRO A 89 -5.03 7.20 -8.74
N MET A 90 -4.55 8.44 -8.79
CA MET A 90 -3.55 8.93 -7.83
C MET A 90 -4.08 8.85 -6.41
N THR A 91 -3.19 8.55 -5.49
CA THR A 91 -3.49 8.50 -4.06
C THR A 91 -3.85 9.89 -3.56
N LYS A 92 -4.77 9.97 -2.61
CA LYS A 92 -5.19 11.23 -1.97
C LYS A 92 -5.21 11.10 -0.46
N LYS A 93 -5.03 12.21 0.23
CA LYS A 93 -5.16 12.29 1.69
C LYS A 93 -6.54 11.78 2.14
N GLY A 94 -6.56 10.98 3.19
CA GLY A 94 -7.76 10.37 3.76
C GLY A 94 -8.12 9.01 3.13
N LEU A 95 -7.49 8.62 2.01
CA LEU A 95 -7.78 7.37 1.33
C LEU A 95 -7.40 6.16 2.21
N PRO A 96 -8.33 5.22 2.47
CA PRO A 96 -8.00 3.93 3.05
C PRO A 96 -7.32 3.01 2.02
N ILE A 97 -6.33 2.27 2.47
CA ILE A 97 -5.62 1.27 1.66
C ILE A 97 -5.60 -0.05 2.42
N ILE A 98 -6.16 -1.09 1.83
CA ILE A 98 -6.04 -2.46 2.33
C ILE A 98 -4.70 -3.01 1.84
N LEU A 99 -3.83 -3.39 2.76
CA LEU A 99 -2.57 -4.05 2.47
C LEU A 99 -2.76 -5.56 2.58
N LEU A 100 -2.27 -6.26 1.57
CA LEU A 100 -2.37 -7.71 1.46
C LEU A 100 -1.12 -8.39 2.03
N ALA A 101 -1.33 -9.54 2.67
CA ALA A 101 -0.28 -10.52 2.87
C ALA A 101 0.19 -11.08 1.52
N TYR A 102 1.33 -11.78 1.52
CA TYR A 102 1.90 -12.35 0.30
C TYR A 102 0.95 -13.35 -0.39
N ASP A 103 0.11 -14.07 0.36
CA ASP A 103 -0.89 -15.00 -0.17
C ASP A 103 -2.17 -14.33 -0.71
N GLY A 104 -2.21 -12.99 -0.75
CA GLY A 104 -3.32 -12.20 -1.28
C GLY A 104 -4.48 -11.98 -0.31
N LYS A 105 -4.34 -12.39 0.95
CA LYS A 105 -5.34 -12.09 1.99
C LYS A 105 -5.12 -10.71 2.60
N PRO A 106 -6.20 -10.04 3.06
CA PRO A 106 -6.08 -8.74 3.71
C PRO A 106 -5.46 -8.87 5.10
N GLU A 107 -4.52 -7.99 5.43
CA GLU A 107 -3.82 -7.96 6.72
C GLU A 107 -4.07 -6.69 7.52
N LEU A 108 -3.98 -5.55 6.86
CA LEU A 108 -4.05 -4.23 7.47
C LEU A 108 -4.91 -3.28 6.64
N ILE A 109 -5.46 -2.26 7.30
CA ILE A 109 -5.89 -1.04 6.63
C ILE A 109 -5.07 0.12 7.18
N VAL A 110 -4.40 0.82 6.27
CA VAL A 110 -3.75 2.09 6.55
C VAL A 110 -4.58 3.22 5.94
N GLN A 111 -4.53 4.41 6.53
CA GLN A 111 -5.17 5.60 5.98
C GLN A 111 -4.11 6.66 5.68
N VAL A 112 -4.11 7.16 4.46
CA VAL A 112 -3.16 8.19 4.02
C VAL A 112 -3.40 9.48 4.81
N THR A 113 -2.32 9.99 5.41
CA THR A 113 -2.36 11.21 6.23
C THR A 113 -1.76 12.42 5.52
N GLU A 114 -0.77 12.17 4.65
CA GLU A 114 -0.06 13.21 3.91
C GLU A 114 0.44 12.67 2.58
N ILE A 115 0.48 13.53 1.57
CA ILE A 115 1.07 13.27 0.25
C ILE A 115 2.14 14.32 0.01
N ILE A 116 3.34 13.89 -0.39
CA ILE A 116 4.43 14.76 -0.81
C ILE A 116 4.84 14.35 -2.22
N GLU A 117 4.84 15.31 -3.12
CA GLU A 117 5.34 15.14 -4.49
C GLU A 117 6.81 15.55 -4.52
N THR A 118 7.67 14.69 -5.05
CA THR A 118 9.11 14.93 -5.14
C THR A 118 9.70 14.23 -6.37
N THR A 119 11.00 14.30 -6.54
CA THR A 119 11.74 13.49 -7.51
C THR A 119 12.70 12.55 -6.80
N PHE A 120 13.10 11.48 -7.49
CA PHE A 120 13.99 10.48 -6.90
C PHE A 120 15.30 11.09 -6.38
N GLY A 121 15.88 12.03 -7.10
CA GLY A 121 17.13 12.71 -6.71
C GLY A 121 16.98 13.71 -5.53
N GLN A 122 15.74 14.00 -5.10
CA GLN A 122 15.47 14.88 -3.96
C GLN A 122 15.08 14.11 -2.69
N ILE A 123 15.13 12.77 -2.73
CA ILE A 123 14.84 11.94 -1.55
C ILE A 123 16.00 12.04 -0.58
N ASP A 124 15.71 12.48 0.63
CA ASP A 124 16.64 12.69 1.72
C ASP A 124 16.28 11.85 2.96
N SER A 125 17.02 12.05 4.06
CA SER A 125 16.81 11.34 5.32
C SER A 125 15.44 11.60 5.96
N ASP A 126 14.85 12.77 5.77
CA ASP A 126 13.51 13.07 6.31
C ASP A 126 12.46 12.25 5.58
N ILE A 127 12.62 12.10 4.27
CA ILE A 127 11.72 11.28 3.43
C ILE A 127 11.92 9.80 3.72
N THR A 128 13.15 9.29 3.78
CA THR A 128 13.41 7.87 4.01
C THR A 128 13.07 7.42 5.44
N SER A 129 13.03 8.34 6.40
CA SER A 129 12.71 8.06 7.81
C SER A 129 11.33 7.41 8.04
N ILE A 130 10.40 7.56 7.09
CA ILE A 130 9.07 6.96 7.16
C ILE A 130 9.04 5.47 6.83
N ASP A 131 10.13 4.95 6.26
CA ASP A 131 10.27 3.55 5.87
C ASP A 131 10.66 2.65 7.06
N GLY A 132 10.69 1.33 6.82
CA GLY A 132 11.10 0.35 7.82
C GLY A 132 12.55 0.55 8.28
N PRO A 133 12.88 0.22 9.56
CA PRO A 133 14.20 0.51 10.15
C PRO A 133 15.41 0.09 9.32
N PRO A 134 15.42 -1.07 8.62
CA PRO A 134 16.61 -1.52 7.88
C PRO A 134 16.98 -0.63 6.69
N VAL A 135 16.05 0.19 6.20
CA VAL A 135 16.23 0.96 4.95
C VAL A 135 16.07 2.48 5.13
N ARG A 136 16.03 2.98 6.37
CA ARG A 136 15.88 4.43 6.64
C ARG A 136 17.08 5.27 6.25
N ASP A 137 18.26 4.65 6.19
CA ASP A 137 19.47 5.34 5.76
C ASP A 137 19.37 5.59 4.24
N PRO A 138 19.48 6.84 3.76
CA PRO A 138 19.49 7.13 2.33
C PRO A 138 20.58 6.38 1.56
N GLU A 139 21.74 6.10 2.19
CA GLU A 139 22.81 5.32 1.55
C GLU A 139 22.41 3.86 1.29
N VAL A 140 21.44 3.35 2.03
CA VAL A 140 20.83 2.03 1.82
C VAL A 140 19.59 2.13 0.95
N TRP A 141 18.72 3.09 1.25
CA TRP A 141 17.41 3.24 0.60
C TRP A 141 17.51 3.55 -0.89
N ILE A 142 18.39 4.51 -1.26
CA ILE A 142 18.50 5.00 -2.65
C ILE A 142 18.96 3.89 -3.62
N PRO A 143 20.08 3.18 -3.38
CA PRO A 143 20.49 2.12 -4.30
C PRO A 143 19.49 0.96 -4.34
N LEU A 144 18.92 0.55 -3.19
CA LEU A 144 17.92 -0.51 -3.13
C LEU A 144 16.69 -0.18 -3.98
N HIS A 145 16.14 1.03 -3.83
CA HIS A 145 14.94 1.43 -4.57
C HIS A 145 15.24 1.72 -6.04
N ARG A 146 16.43 2.19 -6.38
CA ARG A 146 16.87 2.36 -7.77
C ARG A 146 16.86 1.02 -8.50
N ASP A 147 17.44 -0.01 -7.88
CA ASP A 147 17.49 -1.36 -8.47
C ASP A 147 16.08 -1.97 -8.58
N TYR A 148 15.31 -1.89 -7.53
CA TYR A 148 13.94 -2.39 -7.50
C TYR A 148 13.05 -1.71 -8.55
N TRP A 149 13.09 -0.39 -8.62
CA TRP A 149 12.27 0.36 -9.58
C TRP A 149 12.75 0.21 -11.01
N ASN A 150 14.03 0.08 -11.27
CA ASN A 150 14.53 -0.27 -12.61
C ASN A 150 13.97 -1.61 -13.09
N GLY A 151 13.88 -2.61 -12.21
CA GLY A 151 13.26 -3.88 -12.53
C GLY A 151 11.81 -3.73 -13.01
N ILE A 152 11.02 -2.92 -12.31
CA ILE A 152 9.61 -2.68 -12.65
C ILE A 152 9.48 -1.79 -13.88
N LEU A 153 10.22 -0.67 -13.94
CA LEU A 153 10.10 0.36 -14.98
C LEU A 153 10.49 -0.16 -16.37
N THR A 154 11.26 -1.24 -16.44
CA THR A 154 11.61 -1.88 -17.71
C THR A 154 10.36 -2.32 -18.50
N GLU A 155 9.29 -2.75 -17.82
CA GLU A 155 8.02 -3.12 -18.44
C GLU A 155 7.33 -1.92 -19.12
N TYR A 156 7.66 -0.70 -18.69
CA TYR A 156 7.13 0.56 -19.21
C TYR A 156 8.10 1.32 -20.11
N ASN A 157 9.21 0.69 -20.53
CA ASN A 157 10.30 1.31 -21.29
C ASN A 157 10.86 2.57 -20.62
N ARG A 158 10.99 2.56 -19.30
CA ARG A 158 11.50 3.64 -18.47
C ARG A 158 12.65 3.14 -17.58
N VAL A 159 13.42 4.07 -17.07
CA VAL A 159 14.48 3.83 -16.09
C VAL A 159 14.35 4.80 -14.91
N CYS A 160 14.84 4.40 -13.76
CA CYS A 160 14.89 5.25 -12.59
C CYS A 160 16.00 6.31 -12.79
N SER A 161 15.59 7.56 -12.94
CA SER A 161 16.47 8.74 -13.06
C SER A 161 16.22 9.70 -11.91
N ASP A 162 17.15 10.63 -11.68
CA ASP A 162 17.04 11.55 -10.55
C ASP A 162 15.87 12.54 -10.69
N ASP A 163 15.40 12.80 -11.90
CA ASP A 163 14.21 13.60 -12.20
C ASP A 163 12.90 12.78 -12.22
N MET A 164 12.96 11.46 -12.00
CA MET A 164 11.77 10.62 -11.93
C MET A 164 10.83 11.09 -10.81
N PRO A 165 9.55 11.34 -11.12
CA PRO A 165 8.58 11.73 -10.09
C PRO A 165 8.29 10.59 -9.12
N VAL A 166 8.25 10.93 -7.84
CA VAL A 166 7.93 10.02 -6.75
C VAL A 166 6.86 10.66 -5.86
N ILE A 167 5.85 9.89 -5.52
CA ILE A 167 4.86 10.26 -4.51
C ILE A 167 5.22 9.57 -3.19
N VAL A 168 5.44 10.38 -2.16
CA VAL A 168 5.62 9.91 -0.79
C VAL A 168 4.25 9.91 -0.11
N GLU A 169 3.82 8.76 0.37
CA GLU A 169 2.51 8.56 0.98
C GLU A 169 2.71 8.24 2.47
N LYS A 170 2.58 9.25 3.34
CA LYS A 170 2.54 8.98 4.79
C LYS A 170 1.18 8.44 5.17
N PHE A 171 1.15 7.49 6.08
CA PHE A 171 -0.08 6.86 6.53
C PHE A 171 -0.05 6.53 8.03
N LYS A 172 -1.21 6.20 8.56
CA LYS A 172 -1.39 5.60 9.89
C LYS A 172 -2.12 4.26 9.76
N LEU A 173 -1.76 3.30 10.59
CA LEU A 173 -2.53 2.07 10.76
C LEU A 173 -3.88 2.40 11.41
N VAL A 174 -4.98 1.96 10.79
CA VAL A 174 -6.33 2.21 11.29
C VAL A 174 -7.09 0.93 11.62
N TYR A 175 -6.77 -0.19 10.96
CA TYR A 175 -7.41 -1.47 11.24
C TYR A 175 -6.44 -2.62 10.98
N LYS A 176 -6.54 -3.69 11.77
CA LYS A 176 -5.76 -4.93 11.58
C LYS A 176 -6.62 -6.14 11.88
N CYS A 177 -6.34 -7.25 11.22
CA CYS A 177 -6.99 -8.52 11.48
C CYS A 177 -6.65 -9.00 12.92
N ASN A 178 -7.65 -9.10 13.77
CA ASN A 178 -7.50 -9.72 15.10
C ASN A 178 -7.89 -11.19 14.99
N PHE A 179 -6.93 -12.06 14.70
CA PHE A 179 -7.15 -13.52 14.62
C PHE A 179 -7.78 -14.12 15.89
N PHE A 180 -7.63 -13.47 17.04
CA PHE A 180 -8.17 -13.97 18.32
C PHE A 180 -9.69 -13.82 18.48
N LYS A 181 -10.39 -13.09 17.61
CA LYS A 181 -11.86 -12.95 17.65
C LYS A 181 -12.60 -13.95 16.73
N LEU A 182 -11.90 -14.87 16.08
CA LEU A 182 -12.48 -15.82 15.14
C LEU A 182 -12.57 -17.26 15.69
N LEU A 183 -12.24 -17.48 16.95
CA LEU A 183 -12.53 -18.77 17.61
C LEU A 183 -13.86 -18.63 18.36
N PRO A 184 -14.83 -19.52 18.05
CA PRO A 184 -16.13 -19.54 18.74
C PRO A 184 -15.98 -19.93 20.20
#